data_45a4ff32c61c7820b9d019576029195a
#
_entry.id   45a4ff32c61c7820b9d019576029195a
#
_cell.length_a   1.000
_cell.length_b   1.000
_cell.length_c   1.000
_cell.angle_alpha   90.00
_cell.angle_beta   90.00
_cell.angle_gamma   90.00
#
_symmetry.space_group_name_H-M   'P 1'
#
loop_
_entity.id
_entity.type
_entity.pdbx_description
1 polymer ?
#
loop_
_entity_poly.entity_id
_entity_poly.type
_entity_poly.pdbx_seq_one_letter_code
_entity_poly.pdbx_strand_id
1 'polypeptide(L)'
;MKILNTLTRRKEEFKPINEGKVGIYVCGPTVYDYIHIGNARPMIVFDTLRRYLEYKGYEVNYVSNFTDVDDKIIKRANAEGVDASVISERYIAEVKKDMAALNVREATTHPKATEEIPDMIEMVKTLIEKDYAYEVNGTVYFRTRKFKDYGKLSKKNIDDLRSGNRDLLVSGIDEKEDPLDFVLWKPKKEGEPSWPSPWGDGRPGWHLECSVMSKKYIGDVIDIHAGGEDLISVSYTHLRAHETELH
;
A
#
# COMPACT_ATOMS: atom_id res chain seq x y z
N MET A 1 25.36 7.76 7.86
CA MET A 1 24.25 8.69 7.50
C MET A 1 23.21 8.64 8.59
N LYS A 2 22.58 9.78 8.96
CA LYS A 2 21.51 9.80 9.95
C LYS A 2 20.19 10.15 9.27
N ILE A 3 19.15 9.36 9.50
CA ILE A 3 17.78 9.60 9.03
C ILE A 3 16.82 9.65 10.21
N LEU A 4 15.67 10.31 10.02
CA LEU A 4 14.61 10.31 11.01
C LEU A 4 13.90 8.96 11.02
N ASN A 5 13.96 8.26 12.14
CA ASN A 5 13.18 7.02 12.33
C ASN A 5 11.78 7.39 12.81
N THR A 6 10.76 7.03 12.04
CA THR A 6 9.36 7.34 12.34
C THR A 6 8.89 6.70 13.65
N LEU A 7 9.38 5.50 13.97
CA LEU A 7 9.00 4.79 15.20
C LEU A 7 9.52 5.49 16.46
N THR A 8 10.80 5.88 16.46
CA THR A 8 11.47 6.49 17.62
C THR A 8 11.34 8.01 17.66
N ARG A 9 10.97 8.64 16.51
CA ARG A 9 10.93 10.09 16.30
C ARG A 9 12.30 10.79 16.51
N ARG A 10 13.38 10.05 16.33
CA ARG A 10 14.76 10.54 16.49
C ARG A 10 15.56 10.35 15.20
N LYS A 11 16.55 11.22 15.00
CA LYS A 11 17.56 11.02 13.97
C LYS A 11 18.56 9.97 14.45
N GLU A 12 18.57 8.82 13.78
CA GLU A 12 19.40 7.68 14.10
C GLU A 12 20.35 7.36 12.95
N GLU A 13 21.44 6.69 13.26
CA GLU A 13 22.37 6.22 12.23
C GLU A 13 21.70 5.11 11.41
N PHE A 14 21.65 5.34 10.11
CA PHE A 14 21.11 4.35 9.19
C PHE A 14 22.08 3.17 9.05
N LYS A 15 21.57 1.98 9.33
CA LYS A 15 22.25 0.70 9.13
C LYS A 15 21.33 -0.19 8.28
N PRO A 16 21.77 -0.59 7.08
CA PRO A 16 20.96 -1.50 6.27
C PRO A 16 20.89 -2.88 6.91
N ILE A 17 19.84 -3.62 6.62
CA ILE A 17 19.63 -5.01 7.06
C ILE A 17 20.72 -5.91 6.48
N ASN A 18 21.01 -5.74 5.19
CA ASN A 18 22.06 -6.45 4.49
C ASN A 18 23.20 -5.49 4.18
N GLU A 19 24.43 -5.82 4.56
CA GLU A 19 25.59 -4.97 4.32
C GLU A 19 25.73 -4.63 2.83
N GLY A 20 25.89 -3.34 2.53
CA GLY A 20 26.05 -2.85 1.15
C GLY A 20 24.78 -2.79 0.32
N LYS A 21 23.63 -3.30 0.81
CA LYS A 21 22.36 -3.34 0.07
C LYS A 21 21.26 -2.60 0.83
N VAL A 22 20.37 -1.92 0.10
CA VAL A 22 19.24 -1.20 0.68
C VAL A 22 17.98 -1.47 -0.13
N GLY A 23 16.95 -2.00 0.54
CA GLY A 23 15.61 -2.15 -0.01
C GLY A 23 14.72 -0.95 0.34
N ILE A 24 14.20 -0.27 -0.68
CA ILE A 24 13.28 0.87 -0.51
C ILE A 24 11.97 0.53 -1.20
N TYR A 25 10.87 0.56 -0.43
CA TYR A 25 9.53 0.50 -0.99
C TYR A 25 8.84 1.86 -0.85
N VAL A 26 8.38 2.40 -1.96
CA VAL A 26 7.64 3.67 -1.99
C VAL A 26 6.24 3.43 -2.52
N CYS A 27 5.21 3.74 -1.71
CA CYS A 27 3.83 3.68 -2.17
C CYS A 27 3.66 4.57 -3.40
N GLY A 28 3.26 3.97 -4.51
CA GLY A 28 3.01 4.64 -5.76
C GLY A 28 1.63 5.29 -5.84
N PRO A 29 1.34 6.00 -6.92
CA PRO A 29 0.06 6.68 -7.10
C PRO A 29 -1.05 5.72 -7.51
N THR A 30 -2.30 6.07 -7.16
CA THR A 30 -3.49 5.52 -7.82
C THR A 30 -3.64 6.21 -9.18
N VAL A 31 -3.62 5.42 -10.25
CA VAL A 31 -3.51 5.90 -11.63
C VAL A 31 -4.88 6.13 -12.28
N TYR A 32 -5.63 7.08 -11.74
CA TYR A 32 -6.96 7.45 -12.23
C TYR A 32 -7.02 8.83 -12.91
N ASP A 33 -5.99 9.67 -12.70
CA ASP A 33 -5.87 11.02 -13.24
C ASP A 33 -4.41 11.46 -13.30
N TYR A 34 -4.15 12.66 -13.89
CA TYR A 34 -2.83 13.27 -13.83
C TYR A 34 -2.36 13.48 -12.40
N ILE A 35 -1.06 13.31 -12.17
CA ILE A 35 -0.47 13.61 -10.87
C ILE A 35 -0.43 15.12 -10.64
N HIS A 36 -0.53 15.51 -9.38
CA HIS A 36 -0.29 16.90 -8.96
C HIS A 36 0.99 16.98 -8.12
N ILE A 37 1.41 18.20 -7.77
CA ILE A 37 2.67 18.43 -7.03
C ILE A 37 2.76 17.64 -5.70
N GLY A 38 1.63 17.37 -5.07
CA GLY A 38 1.58 16.56 -3.86
C GLY A 38 1.98 15.09 -4.09
N ASN A 39 1.61 14.52 -5.26
CA ASN A 39 2.03 13.17 -5.65
C ASN A 39 3.50 13.14 -6.10
N ALA A 40 3.95 14.18 -6.80
CA ALA A 40 5.33 14.29 -7.27
C ALA A 40 6.35 14.43 -6.12
N ARG A 41 5.96 15.10 -5.03
CA ARG A 41 6.84 15.37 -3.89
C ARG A 41 7.51 14.11 -3.31
N PRO A 42 6.80 13.04 -2.88
CA PRO A 42 7.46 11.82 -2.40
C PRO A 42 8.34 11.18 -3.48
N MET A 43 7.92 11.18 -4.74
CA MET A 43 8.72 10.62 -5.85
C MET A 43 10.08 11.30 -5.96
N ILE A 44 10.12 12.64 -5.94
CA ILE A 44 11.36 13.43 -6.01
C ILE A 44 12.23 13.21 -4.76
N VAL A 45 11.62 13.23 -3.57
CA VAL A 45 12.33 13.09 -2.30
C VAL A 45 13.00 11.73 -2.20
N PHE A 46 12.29 10.65 -2.54
CA PHE A 46 12.82 9.30 -2.42
C PHE A 46 13.76 8.91 -3.58
N ASP A 47 13.60 9.48 -4.77
CA ASP A 47 14.62 9.37 -5.81
C ASP A 47 15.92 10.08 -5.39
N THR A 48 15.82 11.24 -4.75
CA THR A 48 16.99 11.94 -4.19
C THR A 48 17.68 11.09 -3.11
N LEU A 49 16.93 10.46 -2.23
CA LEU A 49 17.46 9.56 -1.22
C LEU A 49 18.14 8.33 -1.87
N ARG A 50 17.50 7.71 -2.87
CA ARG A 50 18.06 6.62 -3.65
C ARG A 50 19.42 7.00 -4.26
N ARG A 51 19.49 8.13 -4.97
CA ARG A 51 20.72 8.62 -5.59
C ARG A 51 21.81 8.89 -4.55
N TYR A 52 21.46 9.41 -3.40
CA TYR A 52 22.42 9.63 -2.32
C TYR A 52 22.95 8.33 -1.72
N LEU A 53 22.12 7.31 -1.55
CA LEU A 53 22.54 5.99 -1.08
C LEU A 53 23.47 5.32 -2.09
N GLU A 54 23.14 5.37 -3.37
CA GLU A 54 24.02 4.87 -4.45
C GLU A 54 25.37 5.62 -4.49
N TYR A 55 25.36 6.96 -4.32
CA TYR A 55 26.58 7.76 -4.18
C TYR A 55 27.42 7.33 -2.99
N LYS A 56 26.79 6.85 -1.91
CA LYS A 56 27.48 6.31 -0.73
C LYS A 56 27.98 4.88 -0.91
N GLY A 57 27.76 4.29 -2.07
CA GLY A 57 28.23 2.95 -2.43
C GLY A 57 27.27 1.81 -2.14
N TYR A 58 26.00 2.10 -1.80
CA TYR A 58 24.99 1.05 -1.62
C TYR A 58 24.40 0.60 -2.95
N GLU A 59 24.14 -0.68 -3.08
CA GLU A 59 23.26 -1.25 -4.10
C GLU A 59 21.80 -1.03 -3.64
N VAL A 60 20.99 -0.25 -4.39
CA VAL A 60 19.64 0.12 -4.00
C VAL A 60 18.61 -0.61 -4.84
N ASN A 61 17.80 -1.47 -4.22
CA ASN A 61 16.58 -2.02 -4.80
C ASN A 61 15.42 -1.07 -4.47
N TYR A 62 14.99 -0.27 -5.46
CA TYR A 62 13.92 0.72 -5.32
C TYR A 62 12.66 0.20 -6.00
N VAL A 63 11.63 -0.07 -5.21
CA VAL A 63 10.33 -0.57 -5.67
C VAL A 63 9.26 0.48 -5.45
N SER A 64 8.47 0.79 -6.48
CA SER A 64 7.32 1.69 -6.39
C SER A 64 6.18 1.16 -7.26
N ASN A 65 5.05 0.85 -6.64
CA ASN A 65 3.90 0.25 -7.33
C ASN A 65 3.07 1.28 -8.10
N PHE A 66 2.18 0.74 -8.95
CA PHE A 66 1.02 1.45 -9.44
C PHE A 66 -0.24 0.78 -8.88
N THR A 67 -1.10 1.55 -8.20
CA THR A 67 -2.45 1.11 -7.86
C THR A 67 -3.32 1.31 -9.10
N ASP A 68 -3.50 0.24 -9.86
CA ASP A 68 -4.21 0.21 -11.15
C ASP A 68 -5.62 -0.39 -11.04
N VAL A 69 -6.08 -0.69 -9.82
CA VAL A 69 -7.45 -1.06 -9.49
C VAL A 69 -7.90 -0.33 -8.22
N ASP A 70 -8.90 0.55 -8.33
CA ASP A 70 -9.41 1.38 -7.22
C ASP A 70 -10.79 1.92 -7.57
N ASP A 71 -11.59 2.30 -6.55
CA ASP A 71 -12.91 2.90 -6.74
C ASP A 71 -12.89 4.15 -7.64
N LYS A 72 -11.80 4.95 -7.60
CA LYS A 72 -11.64 6.16 -8.43
C LYS A 72 -11.42 5.82 -9.90
N ILE A 73 -10.63 4.77 -10.18
CA ILE A 73 -10.39 4.27 -11.53
C ILE A 73 -11.70 3.74 -12.13
N ILE A 74 -12.43 2.92 -11.37
CA ILE A 74 -13.70 2.35 -11.77
C ILE A 74 -14.73 3.44 -12.06
N LYS A 75 -14.85 4.42 -11.16
CA LYS A 75 -15.76 5.56 -11.35
C LYS A 75 -15.44 6.33 -12.64
N ARG A 76 -14.17 6.56 -12.93
CA ARG A 76 -13.75 7.26 -14.15
C ARG A 76 -13.99 6.43 -15.40
N ALA A 77 -13.68 5.15 -15.36
CA ALA A 77 -13.92 4.22 -16.46
C ALA A 77 -15.42 4.17 -16.84
N ASN A 78 -16.28 4.05 -15.84
CA ASN A 78 -17.74 4.08 -16.04
C ASN A 78 -18.22 5.42 -16.62
N ALA A 79 -17.65 6.55 -16.18
CA ALA A 79 -18.01 7.87 -16.71
C ALA A 79 -17.55 8.06 -18.15
N GLU A 80 -16.43 7.47 -18.57
CA GLU A 80 -15.90 7.52 -19.93
C GLU A 80 -16.45 6.38 -20.82
N GLY A 81 -17.16 5.39 -20.25
CA GLY A 81 -17.68 4.23 -20.99
C GLY A 81 -16.59 3.29 -21.52
N VAL A 82 -15.48 3.16 -20.79
CA VAL A 82 -14.32 2.33 -21.14
C VAL A 82 -13.98 1.37 -20.02
N ASP A 83 -13.10 0.41 -20.31
CA ASP A 83 -12.60 -0.53 -19.30
C ASP A 83 -11.69 0.17 -18.29
N ALA A 84 -11.66 -0.30 -17.04
CA ALA A 84 -10.80 0.24 -15.99
C ALA A 84 -9.32 0.18 -16.38
N SER A 85 -8.90 -0.87 -17.08
CA SER A 85 -7.53 -1.03 -17.59
C SER A 85 -7.13 0.06 -18.58
N VAL A 86 -8.07 0.59 -19.39
CA VAL A 86 -7.80 1.69 -20.34
C VAL A 86 -7.44 2.97 -19.58
N ILE A 87 -8.14 3.23 -18.46
CA ILE A 87 -7.85 4.38 -17.60
C ILE A 87 -6.49 4.21 -16.94
N SER A 88 -6.24 3.08 -16.29
CA SER A 88 -4.99 2.86 -15.56
C SER A 88 -3.77 2.91 -16.48
N GLU A 89 -3.79 2.25 -17.64
CA GLU A 89 -2.66 2.28 -18.59
C GLU A 89 -2.40 3.69 -19.13
N ARG A 90 -3.47 4.45 -19.44
CA ARG A 90 -3.34 5.85 -19.85
C ARG A 90 -2.59 6.67 -18.81
N TYR A 91 -3.02 6.60 -17.54
CA TYR A 91 -2.41 7.43 -16.50
C TYR A 91 -1.07 6.89 -15.98
N ILE A 92 -0.77 5.60 -16.12
CA ILE A 92 0.58 5.09 -15.92
C ILE A 92 1.55 5.74 -16.92
N ALA A 93 1.15 5.84 -18.20
CA ALA A 93 1.97 6.49 -19.22
C ALA A 93 2.20 7.97 -18.92
N GLU A 94 1.16 8.72 -18.50
CA GLU A 94 1.29 10.11 -18.12
C GLU A 94 2.14 10.31 -16.87
N VAL A 95 1.97 9.48 -15.83
CA VAL A 95 2.83 9.51 -14.63
C VAL A 95 4.29 9.30 -15.00
N LYS A 96 4.62 8.32 -15.84
CA LYS A 96 6.00 8.09 -16.29
C LYS A 96 6.58 9.28 -17.03
N LYS A 97 5.79 9.91 -17.89
CA LYS A 97 6.18 11.11 -18.63
C LYS A 97 6.46 12.30 -17.69
N ASP A 98 5.58 12.52 -16.70
CA ASP A 98 5.75 13.59 -15.72
C ASP A 98 6.97 13.34 -14.83
N MET A 99 7.19 12.10 -14.39
CA MET A 99 8.37 11.72 -13.61
C MET A 99 9.66 11.94 -14.40
N ALA A 100 9.70 11.56 -15.68
CA ALA A 100 10.84 11.83 -16.55
C ALA A 100 11.11 13.33 -16.70
N ALA A 101 10.07 14.14 -16.89
CA ALA A 101 10.18 15.59 -16.96
C ALA A 101 10.70 16.24 -15.66
N LEU A 102 10.41 15.63 -14.51
CA LEU A 102 10.93 16.02 -13.20
C LEU A 102 12.33 15.44 -12.89
N ASN A 103 12.97 14.75 -13.85
CA ASN A 103 14.25 14.08 -13.68
C ASN A 103 14.24 13.01 -12.57
N VAL A 104 13.10 12.42 -12.29
CA VAL A 104 12.94 11.26 -11.40
C VAL A 104 13.24 10.00 -12.19
N ARG A 105 14.16 9.17 -11.70
CA ARG A 105 14.50 7.90 -12.35
C ARG A 105 13.42 6.85 -12.14
N GLU A 106 13.21 6.00 -13.14
CA GLU A 106 12.31 4.85 -12.97
C GLU A 106 12.77 3.96 -11.80
N ALA A 107 11.82 3.36 -11.11
CA ALA A 107 12.12 2.39 -10.06
C ALA A 107 12.84 1.15 -10.65
N THR A 108 13.50 0.39 -9.80
CA THR A 108 14.04 -0.92 -10.18
C THR A 108 12.91 -1.84 -10.63
N THR A 109 11.75 -1.71 -9.96
CA THR A 109 10.54 -2.46 -10.31
C THR A 109 9.31 -1.58 -10.04
N HIS A 110 8.36 -1.58 -10.99
CA HIS A 110 7.05 -0.96 -10.88
C HIS A 110 5.96 -2.03 -10.96
N PRO A 111 5.64 -2.76 -9.86
CA PRO A 111 4.57 -3.74 -9.89
C PRO A 111 3.21 -3.06 -10.01
N LYS A 112 2.26 -3.71 -10.67
CA LYS A 112 0.85 -3.31 -10.73
C LYS A 112 0.03 -4.15 -9.77
N ALA A 113 -0.94 -3.55 -9.09
CA ALA A 113 -1.80 -4.26 -8.15
C ALA A 113 -2.55 -5.42 -8.83
N THR A 114 -3.00 -5.23 -10.08
CA THR A 114 -3.72 -6.27 -10.84
C THR A 114 -2.87 -7.49 -11.19
N GLU A 115 -1.54 -7.34 -11.26
CA GLU A 115 -0.60 -8.44 -11.54
C GLU A 115 -0.31 -9.27 -10.28
N GLU A 116 -0.65 -8.77 -9.09
CA GLU A 116 -0.31 -9.36 -7.79
C GLU A 116 -1.53 -9.98 -7.06
N ILE A 117 -2.66 -10.09 -7.72
CA ILE A 117 -3.90 -10.65 -7.14
C ILE A 117 -3.72 -12.05 -6.53
N PRO A 118 -3.01 -13.01 -7.16
CA PRO A 118 -2.80 -14.32 -6.55
C PRO A 118 -2.05 -14.25 -5.21
N ASP A 119 -1.01 -13.41 -5.12
CA ASP A 119 -0.23 -13.24 -3.91
C ASP A 119 -1.04 -12.51 -2.82
N MET A 120 -1.93 -11.59 -3.21
CA MET A 120 -2.87 -10.92 -2.30
C MET A 120 -3.87 -11.91 -1.70
N ILE A 121 -4.43 -12.80 -2.51
CA ILE A 121 -5.35 -13.85 -2.04
C ILE A 121 -4.64 -14.78 -1.05
N GLU A 122 -3.40 -15.17 -1.33
CA GLU A 122 -2.62 -16.06 -0.45
C GLU A 122 -2.31 -15.39 0.89
N MET A 123 -1.98 -14.10 0.88
CA MET A 123 -1.78 -13.34 2.11
C MET A 123 -3.06 -13.27 2.94
N VAL A 124 -4.21 -13.01 2.32
CA VAL A 124 -5.51 -12.96 3.02
C VAL A 124 -5.87 -14.32 3.62
N LYS A 125 -5.63 -15.44 2.91
CA LYS A 125 -5.80 -16.79 3.47
C LYS A 125 -4.96 -16.98 4.72
N THR A 126 -3.67 -16.63 4.64
CA THR A 126 -2.76 -16.72 5.78
C THR A 126 -3.25 -15.92 7.00
N LEU A 127 -3.81 -14.72 6.76
CA LEU A 127 -4.37 -13.91 7.84
C LEU A 127 -5.63 -14.53 8.45
N ILE A 128 -6.48 -15.16 7.65
CA ILE A 128 -7.67 -15.88 8.14
C ILE A 128 -7.23 -17.10 8.95
N GLU A 129 -6.29 -17.91 8.47
CA GLU A 129 -5.75 -19.09 9.16
C GLU A 129 -5.13 -18.72 10.52
N LYS A 130 -4.47 -17.57 10.60
CA LYS A 130 -3.91 -17.02 11.84
C LYS A 130 -4.93 -16.25 12.68
N ASP A 131 -6.20 -16.23 12.27
CA ASP A 131 -7.29 -15.53 12.94
C ASP A 131 -7.12 -13.99 13.05
N TYR A 132 -6.30 -13.38 12.18
CA TYR A 132 -6.20 -11.93 12.03
C TYR A 132 -7.19 -11.33 11.04
N ALA A 133 -7.89 -12.16 10.30
CA ALA A 133 -8.93 -11.75 9.38
C ALA A 133 -10.16 -12.65 9.48
N TYR A 134 -11.30 -12.17 9.02
CA TYR A 134 -12.56 -12.91 8.99
C TYR A 134 -13.37 -12.53 7.77
N GLU A 135 -14.22 -13.44 7.32
CA GLU A 135 -15.10 -13.25 6.17
C GLU A 135 -16.55 -13.07 6.63
N VAL A 136 -17.24 -12.10 6.02
CA VAL A 136 -18.69 -11.91 6.16
C VAL A 136 -19.27 -11.55 4.80
N ASN A 137 -20.17 -12.37 4.29
CA ASN A 137 -20.90 -12.14 3.03
C ASN A 137 -19.99 -11.83 1.82
N GLY A 138 -18.86 -12.53 1.70
CA GLY A 138 -17.88 -12.35 0.63
C GLY A 138 -16.91 -11.17 0.84
N THR A 139 -17.06 -10.40 1.90
CA THR A 139 -16.11 -9.35 2.31
C THR A 139 -15.16 -9.92 3.35
N VAL A 140 -13.85 -9.71 3.17
CA VAL A 140 -12.86 -10.09 4.18
C VAL A 140 -12.36 -8.84 4.90
N TYR A 141 -12.40 -8.88 6.23
CA TYR A 141 -11.97 -7.81 7.11
C TYR A 141 -10.73 -8.22 7.93
N PHE A 142 -9.84 -7.26 8.19
CA PHE A 142 -8.74 -7.43 9.14
C PHE A 142 -9.18 -7.05 10.55
N ARG A 143 -8.88 -7.91 11.56
CA ARG A 143 -9.16 -7.67 12.97
C ARG A 143 -8.13 -6.73 13.59
N THR A 144 -8.39 -5.44 13.52
CA THR A 144 -7.45 -4.39 13.94
C THR A 144 -7.03 -4.52 15.40
N ARG A 145 -7.98 -4.79 16.31
CA ARG A 145 -7.70 -4.89 17.75
C ARG A 145 -6.95 -6.15 18.15
N LYS A 146 -6.97 -7.18 17.33
CA LYS A 146 -6.21 -8.41 17.59
C LYS A 146 -4.72 -8.19 17.45
N PHE A 147 -4.30 -7.25 16.61
CA PHE A 147 -2.91 -6.87 16.45
C PHE A 147 -2.49 -5.87 17.54
N LYS A 148 -1.82 -6.36 18.60
CA LYS A 148 -1.47 -5.58 19.81
C LYS A 148 -0.61 -4.35 19.54
N ASP A 149 0.20 -4.37 18.50
CA ASP A 149 1.10 -3.27 18.11
C ASP A 149 0.47 -2.29 17.12
N TYR A 150 -0.83 -2.44 16.79
CA TYR A 150 -1.52 -1.52 15.90
C TYR A 150 -1.47 -0.08 16.44
N GLY A 151 -1.16 0.88 15.57
CA GLY A 151 -1.00 2.29 15.98
C GLY A 151 0.36 2.66 16.58
N LYS A 152 1.25 1.70 16.88
CA LYS A 152 2.56 1.95 17.49
C LYS A 152 3.45 2.87 16.63
N LEU A 153 3.42 2.71 15.30
CA LEU A 153 4.18 3.53 14.37
C LEU A 153 3.61 4.95 14.24
N SER A 154 2.28 5.06 14.11
CA SER A 154 1.59 6.35 13.97
C SER A 154 1.55 7.14 15.27
N LYS A 155 1.77 6.50 16.43
CA LYS A 155 1.57 7.06 17.77
C LYS A 155 0.13 7.51 18.03
N LYS A 156 -0.83 7.05 17.24
CA LYS A 156 -2.24 7.32 17.46
C LYS A 156 -2.81 6.30 18.43
N ASN A 157 -3.60 6.78 19.38
CA ASN A 157 -4.39 5.90 20.21
C ASN A 157 -5.51 5.29 19.34
N ILE A 158 -5.67 3.98 19.40
CA ILE A 158 -6.68 3.26 18.62
C ILE A 158 -8.08 3.77 18.94
N ASP A 159 -8.34 4.15 20.20
CA ASP A 159 -9.64 4.66 20.61
C ASP A 159 -9.93 6.08 20.08
N ASP A 160 -8.88 6.89 19.84
CA ASP A 160 -9.02 8.23 19.24
C ASP A 160 -9.32 8.15 17.74
N LEU A 161 -9.04 7.03 17.07
CA LEU A 161 -9.36 6.80 15.65
C LEU A 161 -10.88 6.69 15.44
N ARG A 162 -11.67 6.41 16.49
CA ARG A 162 -13.14 6.41 16.44
C ARG A 162 -13.75 7.80 16.32
N SER A 163 -13.06 8.84 16.79
CA SER A 163 -13.55 10.21 16.82
C SER A 163 -13.10 11.08 15.65
N GLY A 164 -12.14 10.59 14.86
CA GLY A 164 -11.58 11.32 13.72
C GLY A 164 -12.49 11.26 12.50
N ASN A 165 -13.30 12.29 12.36
CA ASN A 165 -14.13 12.67 11.22
C ASN A 165 -13.46 12.39 9.86
N ARG A 166 -13.63 11.20 9.32
CA ARG A 166 -13.82 10.98 7.90
C ARG A 166 -15.12 10.21 7.81
N ASP A 167 -16.02 10.70 6.97
CA ASP A 167 -17.22 10.00 6.51
C ASP A 167 -16.79 8.69 5.81
N LEU A 168 -16.24 7.78 6.59
CA LEU A 168 -16.15 6.37 6.25
C LEU A 168 -17.55 5.77 6.47
N LEU A 169 -18.56 6.40 5.84
CA LEU A 169 -19.81 5.75 5.47
C LEU A 169 -19.47 4.71 4.38
N VAL A 170 -18.59 3.77 4.77
CA VAL A 170 -18.40 2.57 3.99
C VAL A 170 -19.60 1.69 4.30
N SER A 171 -20.40 1.41 3.28
CA SER A 171 -21.36 0.31 3.29
C SER A 171 -20.73 -0.90 4.01
N GLY A 172 -21.41 -1.48 5.01
CA GLY A 172 -20.91 -2.62 5.76
C GLY A 172 -20.51 -2.33 7.22
N ILE A 173 -20.90 -1.18 7.80
CA ILE A 173 -20.65 -0.90 9.24
C ILE A 173 -21.33 -1.93 10.13
N ASP A 174 -22.49 -2.42 9.73
CA ASP A 174 -23.27 -3.42 10.50
C ASP A 174 -22.69 -4.84 10.39
N GLU A 175 -21.76 -5.10 9.49
CA GLU A 175 -21.16 -6.43 9.24
C GLU A 175 -19.80 -6.61 9.93
N LYS A 176 -19.18 -5.53 10.45
CA LYS A 176 -17.86 -5.59 11.08
C LYS A 176 -17.96 -6.02 12.54
N GLU A 177 -17.01 -6.86 12.98
CA GLU A 177 -16.85 -7.19 14.40
C GLU A 177 -16.43 -5.95 15.23
N ASP A 178 -15.57 -5.09 14.67
CA ASP A 178 -15.17 -3.79 15.25
C ASP A 178 -15.18 -2.70 14.18
N PRO A 179 -15.66 -1.49 14.49
CA PRO A 179 -15.67 -0.35 13.55
C PRO A 179 -14.28 0.01 12.98
N LEU A 180 -13.22 -0.36 13.66
CA LEU A 180 -11.83 -0.12 13.23
C LEU A 180 -11.33 -1.15 12.21
N ASP A 181 -12.05 -2.26 12.03
CA ASP A 181 -11.65 -3.28 11.07
C ASP A 181 -11.76 -2.73 9.65
N PHE A 182 -10.83 -3.09 8.81
CA PHE A 182 -10.77 -2.60 7.44
C PHE A 182 -10.79 -3.75 6.43
N VAL A 183 -11.22 -3.41 5.23
CA VAL A 183 -11.46 -4.39 4.18
C VAL A 183 -10.14 -4.84 3.54
N LEU A 184 -9.93 -6.15 3.46
CA LEU A 184 -8.86 -6.80 2.71
C LEU A 184 -9.34 -7.31 1.34
N TRP A 185 -10.59 -7.75 1.25
CA TRP A 185 -11.22 -8.22 0.01
C TRP A 185 -12.65 -7.73 -0.08
N LYS A 186 -13.04 -7.19 -1.23
CA LYS A 186 -14.39 -6.66 -1.51
C LYS A 186 -15.09 -7.59 -2.50
N PRO A 187 -16.36 -7.98 -2.27
CA PRO A 187 -17.12 -8.73 -3.26
C PRO A 187 -17.36 -7.92 -4.54
N LYS A 188 -17.49 -8.62 -5.64
CA LYS A 188 -17.79 -8.06 -6.96
C LYS A 188 -19.07 -7.24 -6.93
N LYS A 189 -19.04 -6.09 -7.62
CA LYS A 189 -20.22 -5.32 -8.00
C LYS A 189 -20.34 -5.27 -9.52
N GLU A 190 -21.54 -5.03 -10.01
CA GLU A 190 -21.78 -4.86 -11.44
C GLU A 190 -20.95 -3.70 -12.00
N GLY A 191 -20.29 -3.93 -13.15
CA GLY A 191 -19.42 -2.93 -13.78
C GLY A 191 -18.05 -2.75 -13.14
N GLU A 192 -17.67 -3.59 -12.15
CA GLU A 192 -16.33 -3.56 -11.55
C GLU A 192 -15.46 -4.72 -12.05
N PRO A 193 -14.14 -4.51 -12.22
CA PRO A 193 -13.21 -5.61 -12.42
C PRO A 193 -13.22 -6.54 -11.22
N SER A 194 -13.09 -7.84 -11.45
CA SER A 194 -13.10 -8.82 -10.39
C SER A 194 -12.28 -10.05 -10.72
N TRP A 195 -11.78 -10.71 -9.69
CA TRP A 195 -11.00 -11.94 -9.76
C TRP A 195 -11.62 -13.01 -8.88
N PRO A 196 -11.52 -14.29 -9.28
CA PRO A 196 -12.01 -15.39 -8.47
C PRO A 196 -11.19 -15.52 -7.19
N SER A 197 -11.86 -15.75 -6.06
CA SER A 197 -11.24 -15.99 -4.76
C SER A 197 -12.01 -17.04 -3.96
N PRO A 198 -11.47 -17.58 -2.86
CA PRO A 198 -12.19 -18.48 -1.97
C PRO A 198 -13.46 -17.89 -1.35
N TRP A 199 -13.54 -16.56 -1.30
CA TRP A 199 -14.66 -15.78 -0.73
C TRP A 199 -15.66 -15.32 -1.79
N GLY A 200 -15.49 -15.77 -3.05
CA GLY A 200 -16.24 -15.33 -4.21
C GLY A 200 -15.47 -14.37 -5.11
N ASP A 201 -16.08 -14.06 -6.26
CA ASP A 201 -15.52 -13.06 -7.17
C ASP A 201 -15.43 -11.70 -6.50
N GLY A 202 -14.30 -11.01 -6.65
CA GLY A 202 -14.10 -9.73 -5.98
C GLY A 202 -12.77 -9.06 -6.33
N ARG A 203 -12.37 -8.11 -5.52
CA ARG A 203 -11.12 -7.34 -5.67
C ARG A 203 -10.47 -7.01 -4.33
N PRO A 204 -9.15 -6.75 -4.31
CA PRO A 204 -8.44 -6.43 -3.07
C PRO A 204 -8.89 -5.09 -2.48
N GLY A 205 -8.74 -4.98 -1.16
CA GLY A 205 -8.71 -3.70 -0.46
C GLY A 205 -7.36 -3.01 -0.66
N TRP A 206 -7.38 -1.69 -0.81
CA TRP A 206 -6.20 -0.88 -1.12
C TRP A 206 -4.99 -1.12 -0.20
N HIS A 207 -5.23 -1.33 1.09
CA HIS A 207 -4.15 -1.46 2.08
C HIS A 207 -3.34 -2.76 1.97
N LEU A 208 -3.87 -3.79 1.32
CA LEU A 208 -3.20 -5.07 1.12
C LEU A 208 -2.05 -4.99 0.11
N GLU A 209 -2.19 -4.11 -0.89
CA GLU A 209 -1.29 -4.01 -2.03
C GLU A 209 0.17 -3.79 -1.63
N CYS A 210 0.43 -2.73 -0.85
CA CYS A 210 1.81 -2.40 -0.42
C CYS A 210 2.45 -3.51 0.41
N SER A 211 1.67 -4.21 1.24
CA SER A 211 2.16 -5.33 2.06
C SER A 211 2.64 -6.49 1.20
N VAL A 212 1.83 -6.87 0.21
CA VAL A 212 2.15 -7.99 -0.69
C VAL A 212 3.33 -7.64 -1.58
N MET A 213 3.29 -6.49 -2.25
CA MET A 213 4.33 -6.10 -3.19
C MET A 213 5.67 -5.83 -2.51
N SER A 214 5.68 -5.20 -1.33
CA SER A 214 6.92 -4.99 -0.59
C SER A 214 7.55 -6.31 -0.16
N LYS A 215 6.76 -7.24 0.35
CA LYS A 215 7.25 -8.59 0.71
C LYS A 215 7.80 -9.34 -0.50
N LYS A 216 7.10 -9.32 -1.63
CA LYS A 216 7.50 -10.03 -2.84
C LYS A 216 8.80 -9.49 -3.45
N TYR A 217 8.94 -8.18 -3.55
CA TYR A 217 10.03 -7.54 -4.31
C TYR A 217 11.22 -7.08 -3.47
N ILE A 218 11.05 -6.99 -2.14
CA ILE A 218 12.15 -6.62 -1.22
C ILE A 218 12.43 -7.74 -0.22
N GLY A 219 11.39 -8.31 0.36
CA GLY A 219 11.50 -9.39 1.36
C GLY A 219 10.65 -9.14 2.59
N ASP A 220 10.78 -10.05 3.58
CA ASP A 220 10.01 -10.00 4.83
C ASP A 220 10.34 -8.78 5.69
N VAL A 221 11.51 -8.21 5.54
CA VAL A 221 11.96 -7.01 6.26
C VAL A 221 12.47 -5.97 5.26
N ILE A 222 12.09 -4.72 5.47
CA ILE A 222 12.34 -3.60 4.55
C ILE A 222 13.22 -2.55 5.26
N ASP A 223 14.30 -2.08 4.60
CA ASP A 223 15.14 -1.02 5.17
C ASP A 223 14.40 0.31 5.28
N ILE A 224 13.68 0.69 4.20
CA ILE A 224 12.95 1.95 4.13
C ILE A 224 11.61 1.73 3.45
N HIS A 225 10.52 1.98 4.18
CA HIS A 225 9.19 2.11 3.62
C HIS A 225 8.79 3.58 3.59
N ALA A 226 8.25 4.05 2.47
CA ALA A 226 7.96 5.45 2.23
C ALA A 226 6.62 5.68 1.53
N GLY A 227 6.04 6.84 1.75
CA GLY A 227 4.78 7.28 1.14
C GLY A 227 4.30 8.61 1.69
N GLY A 228 3.07 8.99 1.37
CA GLY A 228 2.44 10.20 1.89
C GLY A 228 2.19 10.13 3.40
N GLU A 229 2.20 11.27 4.07
CA GLU A 229 1.94 11.35 5.52
C GLU A 229 0.53 10.88 5.90
N ASP A 230 -0.43 11.01 4.98
CA ASP A 230 -1.80 10.52 5.11
C ASP A 230 -1.89 8.98 5.23
N LEU A 231 -0.88 8.26 4.75
CA LEU A 231 -0.80 6.80 4.83
C LEU A 231 -0.30 6.27 6.18
N ILE A 232 0.32 7.11 7.02
CA ILE A 232 0.94 6.70 8.30
C ILE A 232 -0.07 6.04 9.24
N SER A 233 -1.31 6.51 9.25
CA SER A 233 -2.33 6.02 10.18
C SER A 233 -2.98 4.70 9.78
N VAL A 234 -2.83 4.28 8.53
CA VAL A 234 -3.53 3.10 7.99
C VAL A 234 -2.51 2.15 7.34
N SER A 235 -1.98 2.47 6.16
CA SER A 235 -1.15 1.55 5.38
C SER A 235 0.16 1.16 6.05
N TYR A 236 0.88 2.09 6.69
CA TYR A 236 2.14 1.76 7.36
C TYR A 236 1.97 0.91 8.62
N THR A 237 0.87 1.10 9.33
CA THR A 237 0.57 0.30 10.50
C THR A 237 0.21 -1.14 10.11
N HIS A 238 -0.42 -1.32 8.96
CA HIS A 238 -0.78 -2.64 8.41
C HIS A 238 0.43 -3.45 7.98
N LEU A 239 1.40 -2.84 7.29
CA LEU A 239 2.64 -3.50 6.89
C LEU A 239 3.32 -4.17 8.08
N ARG A 240 3.40 -3.46 9.20
CA ARG A 240 4.01 -4.01 10.41
C ARG A 240 3.23 -5.16 11.02
N ALA A 241 1.91 -5.19 10.85
CA ALA A 241 1.07 -6.30 11.30
C ALA A 241 1.38 -7.61 10.57
N HIS A 242 1.84 -7.51 9.31
CA HIS A 242 2.23 -8.67 8.50
C HIS A 242 3.66 -9.14 8.76
N GLU A 243 4.57 -8.24 9.20
CA GLU A 243 5.99 -8.51 9.38
C GLU A 243 6.34 -9.15 10.73
N THR A 244 5.59 -8.89 11.78
CA THR A 244 5.97 -9.27 13.16
C THR A 244 5.63 -10.70 13.56
N GLU A 245 5.07 -11.51 12.70
CA GLU A 245 4.64 -12.86 13.03
C GLU A 245 5.50 -13.98 12.44
N LEU A 246 6.64 -13.66 11.87
CA LEU A 246 7.58 -14.64 11.33
C LEU A 246 8.79 -14.91 12.25
N HIS A 247 8.69 -14.53 13.54
CA HIS A 247 9.70 -14.87 14.56
C HIS A 247 9.07 -15.62 15.71
#